data_063b222882cad22aea982d11ebdddc48
#
_entry.id   063b222882cad22aea982d11ebdddc48
#
_cell.length_a   1.000
_cell.length_b   1.000
_cell.length_c   1.000
_cell.angle_alpha   90.00
_cell.angle_beta   90.00
_cell.angle_gamma   90.00
#
_symmetry.space_group_name_H-M   'P 1'
#
loop_
_entity.id
_entity.type
_entity.pdbx_description
1 polymer ?
#
loop_
_entity_poly.entity_id
_entity_poly.type
_entity_poly.pdbx_seq_one_letter_code
_entity_poly.pdbx_strand_id
1 'polypeptide(L)'
;IFWTYFLMPMLLHMDVPGLATVVCALALVGGAYLAHAVHAGIVAAGDGQWQAGLSLGLTRWQTVRYVLLPQAIRIMTPSFVNQWVALVKDTSLAYIVGVPELSFVATQVNNRLMVYPAPIFLFVAVIYLVLCTSLDGAARWLLSRRPRAERVAQAAAERVEPAR
;
A
#
# COMPACT_ATOMS: atom_id res chain seq x y z
N ILE A 1 -6.52 -5.32 -12.54
CA ILE A 1 -6.12 -6.73 -12.82
C ILE A 1 -6.87 -7.26 -14.03
N PHE A 2 -8.22 -7.26 -14.02
CA PHE A 2 -9.05 -7.79 -15.12
C PHE A 2 -8.72 -7.12 -16.47
N TRP A 3 -8.77 -5.79 -16.51
CA TRP A 3 -8.43 -5.04 -17.73
C TRP A 3 -7.01 -5.30 -18.21
N THR A 4 -6.04 -5.36 -17.31
CA THR A 4 -4.64 -5.64 -17.65
C THR A 4 -4.50 -7.05 -18.22
N TYR A 5 -5.21 -8.02 -17.66
CA TYR A 5 -5.16 -9.41 -18.11
C TYR A 5 -5.72 -9.62 -19.52
N PHE A 6 -6.82 -8.95 -19.86
CA PHE A 6 -7.45 -9.11 -21.17
C PHE A 6 -6.90 -8.13 -22.22
N LEU A 7 -6.60 -6.91 -21.82
CA LEU A 7 -6.18 -5.86 -22.76
C LEU A 7 -4.72 -5.99 -23.17
N MET A 8 -3.84 -6.37 -22.24
CA MET A 8 -2.40 -6.42 -22.49
C MET A 8 -2.02 -7.46 -23.57
N PRO A 9 -2.47 -8.71 -23.52
CA PRO A 9 -2.23 -9.68 -24.58
C PRO A 9 -2.81 -9.23 -25.92
N MET A 10 -3.99 -8.61 -25.91
CA MET A 10 -4.65 -8.11 -27.11
C MET A 10 -3.87 -6.99 -27.81
N LEU A 11 -3.31 -6.05 -27.02
CA LEU A 11 -2.51 -4.94 -27.55
C LEU A 11 -1.11 -5.34 -27.97
N LEU A 12 -0.48 -6.23 -27.22
CA LEU A 12 0.90 -6.65 -27.46
C LEU A 12 0.99 -7.85 -28.43
N HIS A 13 -0.15 -8.49 -28.76
CA HIS A 13 -0.19 -9.73 -29.56
C HIS A 13 0.75 -10.82 -29.03
N MET A 14 0.91 -10.87 -27.70
CA MET A 14 1.78 -11.80 -27.00
C MET A 14 1.01 -12.50 -25.87
N ASP A 15 1.24 -13.78 -25.69
CA ASP A 15 0.72 -14.52 -24.55
C ASP A 15 1.49 -14.13 -23.28
N VAL A 16 0.84 -13.38 -22.41
CA VAL A 16 1.42 -12.93 -21.12
C VAL A 16 0.95 -13.88 -20.03
N PRO A 17 1.87 -14.48 -19.25
CA PRO A 17 1.48 -15.34 -18.13
C PRO A 17 0.61 -14.60 -17.13
N GLY A 18 -0.47 -15.23 -16.64
CA GLY A 18 -1.40 -14.62 -15.70
C GLY A 18 -0.73 -14.04 -14.44
N LEU A 19 0.30 -14.73 -13.92
CA LEU A 19 1.08 -14.22 -12.79
C LEU A 19 1.80 -12.91 -13.13
N ALA A 20 2.44 -12.81 -14.30
CA ALA A 20 3.12 -11.58 -14.71
C ALA A 20 2.14 -10.42 -14.85
N THR A 21 0.96 -10.67 -15.40
CA THR A 21 -0.11 -9.68 -15.53
C THR A 21 -0.58 -9.16 -14.17
N VAL A 22 -0.79 -10.06 -13.19
CA VAL A 22 -1.18 -9.68 -11.82
C VAL A 22 -0.10 -8.85 -11.17
N VAL A 23 1.17 -9.28 -11.27
CA VAL A 23 2.30 -8.54 -10.69
C VAL A 23 2.42 -7.15 -11.31
N CYS A 24 2.32 -7.03 -12.64
CA CYS A 24 2.34 -5.73 -13.31
C CYS A 24 1.17 -4.83 -12.88
N ALA A 25 -0.05 -5.38 -12.82
CA ALA A 25 -1.23 -4.62 -12.41
C ALA A 25 -1.12 -4.11 -10.97
N LEU A 26 -0.73 -4.99 -10.03
CA LEU A 26 -0.56 -4.61 -8.62
C LEU A 26 0.62 -3.65 -8.44
N ALA A 27 1.71 -3.83 -9.19
CA ALA A 27 2.86 -2.92 -9.14
C ALA A 27 2.51 -1.52 -9.66
N LEU A 28 1.75 -1.41 -10.76
CA LEU A 28 1.31 -0.13 -11.30
C LEU A 28 0.37 0.60 -10.33
N VAL A 29 -0.66 -0.08 -9.85
CA VAL A 29 -1.63 0.51 -8.92
C VAL A 29 -0.97 0.84 -7.58
N GLY A 30 -0.25 -0.12 -6.99
CA GLY A 30 0.48 0.08 -5.75
C GLY A 30 1.54 1.18 -5.86
N GLY A 31 2.28 1.22 -6.97
CA GLY A 31 3.25 2.27 -7.27
C GLY A 31 2.63 3.65 -7.36
N ALA A 32 1.45 3.79 -7.99
CA ALA A 32 0.71 5.05 -8.06
C ALA A 32 0.30 5.54 -6.65
N TYR A 33 -0.23 4.65 -5.80
CA TYR A 33 -0.55 5.00 -4.42
C TYR A 33 0.67 5.37 -3.59
N LEU A 34 1.79 4.64 -3.76
CA LEU A 34 3.05 4.97 -3.09
C LEU A 34 3.59 6.33 -3.55
N ALA A 35 3.54 6.63 -4.85
CA ALA A 35 3.93 7.93 -5.38
C ALA A 35 3.09 9.07 -4.79
N HIS A 36 1.78 8.85 -4.66
CA HIS A 36 0.88 9.83 -4.01
C HIS A 36 1.23 10.02 -2.53
N ALA A 37 1.51 8.95 -1.80
CA ALA A 37 1.95 9.03 -0.41
C ALA A 37 3.29 9.75 -0.25
N VAL A 38 4.24 9.54 -1.19
CA VAL A 38 5.52 10.27 -1.22
C VAL A 38 5.29 11.76 -1.44
N HIS A 39 4.49 12.11 -2.44
CA HIS A 39 4.15 13.51 -2.71
C HIS A 39 3.52 14.18 -1.48
N ALA A 40 2.50 13.56 -0.90
CA ALA A 40 1.85 14.08 0.30
C ALA A 40 2.82 14.25 1.47
N GLY A 41 3.74 13.31 1.68
CA GLY A 41 4.73 13.38 2.75
C GLY A 41 5.76 14.51 2.55
N ILE A 42 6.15 14.78 1.30
CA ILE A 42 7.05 15.90 0.98
C ILE A 42 6.34 17.23 1.21
N VAL A 43 5.11 17.37 0.74
CA VAL A 43 4.29 18.58 0.94
C VAL A 43 4.03 18.84 2.42
N ALA A 44 3.72 17.80 3.19
CA ALA A 44 3.50 17.90 4.63
C ALA A 44 4.75 18.29 5.44
N ALA A 45 5.96 18.12 4.89
CA ALA A 45 7.18 18.62 5.54
C ALA A 45 7.26 20.16 5.56
N GLY A 46 6.48 20.84 4.71
CA GLY A 46 6.22 22.28 4.75
C GLY A 46 7.31 23.15 4.12
N ASP A 47 6.88 24.27 3.56
CA ASP A 47 7.76 25.25 2.91
C ASP A 47 8.72 25.93 3.90
N GLY A 48 8.36 26.05 5.16
CA GLY A 48 9.20 26.62 6.21
C GLY A 48 10.52 25.86 6.40
N GLN A 49 10.51 24.55 6.31
CA GLN A 49 11.73 23.72 6.40
C GLN A 49 12.63 23.89 5.18
N TRP A 50 12.01 24.08 4.03
CA TRP A 50 12.72 24.38 2.79
C TRP A 50 13.45 25.73 2.89
N GLN A 51 12.74 26.77 3.29
CA GLN A 51 13.29 28.12 3.44
C GLN A 51 14.35 28.18 4.53
N ALA A 52 14.15 27.52 5.65
CA ALA A 52 15.13 27.44 6.74
C ALA A 52 16.43 26.78 6.27
N GLY A 53 16.38 25.68 5.51
CA GLY A 53 17.55 25.03 4.94
C GLY A 53 18.34 25.95 4.02
N LEU A 54 17.66 26.66 3.12
CA LEU A 54 18.29 27.62 2.22
C LEU A 54 18.92 28.82 2.96
N SER A 55 18.25 29.31 4.00
CA SER A 55 18.78 30.43 4.83
C SER A 55 20.04 30.06 5.60
N LEU A 56 20.23 28.76 5.90
CA LEU A 56 21.45 28.24 6.50
C LEU A 56 22.58 28.01 5.47
N GLY A 57 22.37 28.39 4.20
CA GLY A 57 23.35 28.23 3.13
C GLY A 57 23.42 26.81 2.53
N LEU A 58 22.47 25.94 2.84
CA LEU A 58 22.41 24.63 2.22
C LEU A 58 21.95 24.75 0.76
N THR A 59 22.56 23.94 -0.11
CA THR A 59 22.06 23.80 -1.48
C THR A 59 20.70 23.10 -1.48
N ARG A 60 19.94 23.26 -2.57
CA ARG A 60 18.63 22.60 -2.72
C ARG A 60 18.69 21.11 -2.47
N TRP A 61 19.70 20.42 -3.01
CA TRP A 61 19.90 18.99 -2.82
C TRP A 61 20.24 18.63 -1.36
N GLN A 62 21.08 19.43 -0.70
CA GLN A 62 21.41 19.24 0.72
C GLN A 62 20.18 19.45 1.61
N THR A 63 19.35 20.48 1.33
CA THR A 63 18.10 20.74 2.05
C THR A 63 17.14 19.54 1.93
N VAL A 64 16.94 19.01 0.70
CA VAL A 64 16.13 17.80 0.51
C VAL A 64 16.70 16.62 1.30
N ARG A 65 17.98 16.33 1.13
CA ARG A 65 18.58 15.10 1.69
C ARG A 65 18.69 15.11 3.21
N TYR A 66 19.07 16.25 3.79
CA TYR A 66 19.39 16.31 5.22
C TYR A 66 18.24 16.84 6.08
N VAL A 67 17.33 17.63 5.52
CA VAL A 67 16.24 18.26 6.28
C VAL A 67 14.88 17.64 5.92
N LEU A 68 14.49 17.68 4.64
CA LEU A 68 13.15 17.27 4.22
C LEU A 68 12.96 15.76 4.18
N LEU A 69 13.88 15.04 3.56
CA LEU A 69 13.73 13.60 3.33
C LEU A 69 13.59 12.78 4.63
N PRO A 70 14.38 13.01 5.69
CA PRO A 70 14.20 12.30 6.95
C PRO A 70 12.84 12.56 7.60
N GLN A 71 12.33 13.78 7.50
CA GLN A 71 11.00 14.14 8.02
C GLN A 71 9.89 13.53 7.16
N ALA A 72 9.99 13.67 5.83
CA ALA A 72 9.02 13.12 4.90
C ALA A 72 8.88 11.59 5.04
N ILE A 73 9.99 10.83 5.13
CA ILE A 73 9.96 9.38 5.35
C ILE A 73 9.17 9.02 6.62
N ARG A 74 9.32 9.78 7.68
CA ARG A 74 8.59 9.54 8.92
C ARG A 74 7.10 9.78 8.76
N ILE A 75 6.70 10.81 8.01
CA ILE A 75 5.30 11.15 7.71
C ILE A 75 4.68 10.08 6.81
N MET A 76 5.41 9.64 5.76
CA MET A 76 4.94 8.66 4.79
C MET A 76 4.81 7.23 5.34
N THR A 77 5.59 6.87 6.37
CA THR A 77 5.67 5.47 6.83
C THR A 77 4.30 4.85 7.16
N PRO A 78 3.35 5.53 7.84
CA PRO A 78 2.02 4.97 8.09
C PRO A 78 1.28 4.64 6.80
N SER A 79 1.36 5.54 5.80
CA SER A 79 0.72 5.35 4.50
C SER A 79 1.32 4.16 3.75
N PHE A 80 2.64 3.98 3.79
CA PHE A 80 3.32 2.83 3.20
C PHE A 80 2.87 1.53 3.83
N VAL A 81 2.81 1.47 5.16
CA VAL A 81 2.36 0.28 5.88
C VAL A 81 0.91 -0.07 5.51
N ASN A 82 0.03 0.91 5.48
CA ASN A 82 -1.36 0.71 5.06
C ASN A 82 -1.45 0.21 3.62
N GLN A 83 -0.62 0.74 2.71
CA GLN A 83 -0.57 0.29 1.32
C GLN A 83 -0.08 -1.16 1.19
N TRP A 84 0.92 -1.57 1.97
CA TRP A 84 1.36 -2.96 2.01
C TRP A 84 0.25 -3.91 2.45
N VAL A 85 -0.49 -3.55 3.50
CA VAL A 85 -1.64 -4.34 3.96
C VAL A 85 -2.74 -4.40 2.89
N ALA A 86 -3.01 -3.29 2.20
CA ALA A 86 -3.96 -3.25 1.08
C ALA A 86 -3.52 -4.17 -0.05
N LEU A 87 -2.24 -4.13 -0.46
CA LEU A 87 -1.70 -4.99 -1.50
C LEU A 87 -1.85 -6.49 -1.17
N VAL A 88 -1.64 -6.87 0.09
CA VAL A 88 -1.86 -8.26 0.52
C VAL A 88 -3.34 -8.67 0.33
N LYS A 89 -4.29 -7.79 0.62
CA LYS A 89 -5.72 -8.05 0.36
C LYS A 89 -5.99 -8.16 -1.14
N ASP A 90 -5.40 -7.27 -1.94
CA ASP A 90 -5.59 -7.21 -3.37
C ASP A 90 -5.00 -8.42 -4.11
N THR A 91 -4.04 -9.14 -3.52
CA THR A 91 -3.53 -10.39 -4.11
C THR A 91 -4.61 -11.45 -4.26
N SER A 92 -5.68 -11.43 -3.45
CA SER A 92 -6.82 -12.34 -3.60
C SER A 92 -7.56 -12.17 -4.94
N LEU A 93 -7.46 -10.98 -5.57
CA LEU A 93 -8.05 -10.73 -6.88
C LEU A 93 -7.34 -11.50 -8.01
N ALA A 94 -6.16 -12.06 -7.74
CA ALA A 94 -5.44 -12.90 -8.70
C ALA A 94 -6.20 -14.20 -9.04
N TYR A 95 -7.11 -14.63 -8.16
CA TYR A 95 -8.05 -15.71 -8.42
C TYR A 95 -8.80 -15.56 -9.75
N ILE A 96 -9.23 -14.33 -10.08
CA ILE A 96 -10.04 -14.03 -11.28
C ILE A 96 -9.32 -14.41 -12.57
N VAL A 97 -7.99 -14.31 -12.58
CA VAL A 97 -7.15 -14.62 -13.73
C VAL A 97 -6.49 -16.01 -13.65
N GLY A 98 -7.01 -16.87 -12.75
CA GLY A 98 -6.57 -18.26 -12.64
C GLY A 98 -5.21 -18.48 -11.98
N VAL A 99 -4.67 -17.46 -11.28
CA VAL A 99 -3.42 -17.63 -10.52
C VAL A 99 -3.71 -18.45 -9.26
N PRO A 100 -2.95 -19.54 -9.01
CA PRO A 100 -3.12 -20.36 -7.84
C PRO A 100 -2.80 -19.59 -6.55
N GLU A 101 -3.85 -19.21 -5.83
CA GLU A 101 -3.81 -18.57 -4.53
C GLU A 101 -4.91 -19.18 -3.64
N LEU A 102 -5.08 -18.68 -2.41
CA LEU A 102 -5.97 -19.31 -1.43
C LEU A 102 -7.42 -19.42 -1.93
N SER A 103 -7.98 -18.38 -2.55
CA SER A 103 -9.36 -18.39 -3.06
C SER A 103 -9.51 -19.31 -4.28
N PHE A 104 -8.46 -19.39 -5.12
CA PHE A 104 -8.42 -20.31 -6.25
C PHE A 104 -8.45 -21.75 -5.77
N VAL A 105 -7.61 -22.11 -4.80
CA VAL A 105 -7.56 -23.46 -4.23
C VAL A 105 -8.89 -23.80 -3.55
N ALA A 106 -9.48 -22.85 -2.81
CA ALA A 106 -10.79 -23.05 -2.20
C ALA A 106 -11.88 -23.35 -3.23
N THR A 107 -11.87 -22.63 -4.34
CA THR A 107 -12.80 -22.87 -5.44
C THR A 107 -12.58 -24.25 -6.08
N GLN A 108 -11.33 -24.68 -6.26
CA GLN A 108 -11.05 -26.02 -6.74
C GLN A 108 -11.55 -27.11 -5.80
N VAL A 109 -11.32 -26.94 -4.50
CA VAL A 109 -11.83 -27.87 -3.47
C VAL A 109 -13.36 -27.91 -3.49
N ASN A 110 -14.01 -26.76 -3.54
CA ASN A 110 -15.47 -26.66 -3.64
C ASN A 110 -16.00 -27.42 -4.86
N ASN A 111 -15.37 -27.20 -6.02
CA ASN A 111 -15.80 -27.85 -7.27
C ASN A 111 -15.57 -29.37 -7.28
N ARG A 112 -14.59 -29.88 -6.50
CA ARG A 112 -14.35 -31.32 -6.37
C ARG A 112 -15.28 -32.01 -5.39
N LEU A 113 -15.59 -31.34 -4.29
CA LEU A 113 -16.38 -31.93 -3.20
C LEU A 113 -17.88 -31.81 -3.44
N MET A 114 -18.34 -30.78 -4.17
CA MET A 114 -19.75 -30.51 -4.54
C MET A 114 -20.77 -30.57 -3.39
N VAL A 115 -20.32 -30.50 -2.13
CA VAL A 115 -21.18 -30.85 -0.98
C VAL A 115 -21.72 -29.61 -0.28
N TYR A 116 -20.86 -28.66 0.09
CA TYR A 116 -21.28 -27.44 0.79
C TYR A 116 -20.29 -26.29 0.52
N PRO A 117 -20.61 -25.34 -0.35
CA PRO A 117 -19.73 -24.21 -0.63
C PRO A 117 -19.56 -23.27 0.56
N ALA A 118 -20.62 -23.07 1.37
CA ALA A 118 -20.60 -22.10 2.46
C ALA A 118 -19.49 -22.34 3.51
N PRO A 119 -19.24 -23.56 4.04
CA PRO A 119 -18.17 -23.78 4.99
C PRO A 119 -16.77 -23.53 4.42
N ILE A 120 -16.53 -23.85 3.16
CA ILE A 120 -15.22 -23.66 2.50
C ILE A 120 -14.90 -22.18 2.38
N PHE A 121 -15.85 -21.37 1.86
CA PHE A 121 -15.66 -19.94 1.73
C PHE A 121 -15.64 -19.22 3.07
N LEU A 122 -16.40 -19.70 4.08
CA LEU A 122 -16.32 -19.18 5.43
C LEU A 122 -14.92 -19.41 6.03
N PHE A 123 -14.35 -20.59 5.83
CA PHE A 123 -13.00 -20.91 6.31
C PHE A 123 -11.94 -19.99 5.66
N VAL A 124 -12.03 -19.77 4.35
CA VAL A 124 -11.16 -18.84 3.64
C VAL A 124 -11.32 -17.41 4.15
N ALA A 125 -12.56 -16.97 4.38
CA ALA A 125 -12.85 -15.65 4.93
C ALA A 125 -12.22 -15.45 6.32
N VAL A 126 -12.30 -16.48 7.19
CA VAL A 126 -11.66 -16.45 8.51
C VAL A 126 -10.13 -16.36 8.39
N ILE A 127 -9.51 -17.11 7.47
CA ILE A 127 -8.07 -17.03 7.24
C ILE A 127 -7.68 -15.62 6.81
N TYR A 128 -8.37 -15.04 5.83
CA TYR A 128 -8.11 -13.67 5.40
C TYR A 128 -8.34 -12.65 6.52
N LEU A 129 -9.39 -12.83 7.32
CA LEU A 129 -9.66 -11.96 8.46
C LEU A 129 -8.50 -12.00 9.47
N VAL A 130 -8.05 -13.20 9.86
CA VAL A 130 -6.93 -13.37 10.80
C VAL A 130 -5.65 -12.79 10.22
N LEU A 131 -5.35 -13.06 8.95
CA LEU A 131 -4.16 -12.56 8.29
C LEU A 131 -4.18 -11.02 8.21
N CYS A 132 -5.27 -10.43 7.77
CA CYS A 132 -5.40 -8.99 7.64
C CYS A 132 -5.37 -8.27 9.00
N THR A 133 -6.08 -8.80 10.01
CA THR A 133 -6.09 -8.22 11.36
C THR A 133 -4.73 -8.36 12.05
N SER A 134 -4.01 -9.45 11.82
CA SER A 134 -2.65 -9.64 12.35
C SER A 134 -1.66 -8.66 11.70
N LEU A 135 -1.75 -8.46 10.39
CA LEU A 135 -0.93 -7.46 9.67
C LEU A 135 -1.24 -6.04 10.13
N ASP A 136 -2.52 -5.66 10.22
CA ASP A 136 -2.94 -4.36 10.73
C ASP A 136 -2.47 -4.15 12.18
N GLY A 137 -2.58 -5.17 13.02
CA GLY A 137 -2.11 -5.15 14.41
C GLY A 137 -0.60 -4.97 14.51
N ALA A 138 0.16 -5.73 13.73
CA ALA A 138 1.62 -5.62 13.66
C ALA A 138 2.05 -4.23 13.16
N ALA A 139 1.37 -3.72 12.15
CA ALA A 139 1.61 -2.39 11.60
C ALA A 139 1.38 -1.29 12.65
N ARG A 140 0.24 -1.31 13.34
CA ARG A 140 -0.08 -0.35 14.41
C ARG A 140 0.89 -0.46 15.58
N TRP A 141 1.28 -1.66 15.97
CA TRP A 141 2.27 -1.87 17.03
C TRP A 141 3.63 -1.28 16.65
N LEU A 142 4.08 -1.49 15.40
CA LEU A 142 5.32 -0.92 14.90
C LEU A 142 5.28 0.62 14.92
N LEU A 143 4.17 1.20 14.48
CA LEU A 143 3.95 2.65 14.45
C LEU A 143 3.76 3.24 15.85
N SER A 144 3.19 2.48 16.81
CA SER A 144 2.96 2.96 18.18
C SER A 144 4.24 3.16 18.98
N ARG A 145 5.32 2.48 18.60
CA ARG A 145 6.65 2.61 19.25
C ARG A 145 7.35 3.94 18.90
N ARG A 146 6.74 4.80 18.06
CA ARG A 146 7.30 6.11 17.75
C ARG A 146 7.24 7.06 18.95
N PRO A 147 8.27 7.91 19.15
CA PRO A 147 8.31 8.89 20.23
C PRO A 147 7.07 9.79 20.22
N ARG A 148 6.53 10.07 21.43
CA ARG A 148 5.33 10.90 21.66
C ARG A 148 5.43 12.29 21.03
N ALA A 149 6.63 12.84 20.95
CA ALA A 149 6.92 14.15 20.36
C ALA A 149 6.48 14.27 18.88
N GLU A 150 6.64 13.18 18.10
CA GLU A 150 6.26 13.16 16.69
C GLU A 150 4.74 13.14 16.49
N ARG A 151 3.99 12.48 17.38
CA ARG A 151 2.52 12.48 17.39
C ARG A 151 1.94 13.86 17.72
N VAL A 152 2.57 14.58 18.63
CA VAL A 152 2.15 15.95 19.00
C VAL A 152 2.44 16.92 17.86
N ALA A 153 3.56 16.77 17.14
CA ALA A 153 3.89 17.60 16.00
C ALA A 153 2.92 17.37 14.82
N GLN A 154 2.54 16.11 14.55
CA GLN A 154 1.55 15.80 13.54
C GLN A 154 0.15 16.33 13.89
N ALA A 155 -0.30 16.14 15.13
CA ALA A 155 -1.57 16.66 15.60
C ALA A 155 -1.61 18.21 15.64
N ALA A 156 -0.47 18.86 15.84
CA ALA A 156 -0.35 20.31 15.75
C ALA A 156 -0.40 20.79 14.30
N ALA A 157 0.23 20.09 13.38
CA ALA A 157 0.17 20.39 11.94
C ALA A 157 -1.25 20.25 11.38
N GLU A 158 -1.97 19.20 11.80
CA GLU A 158 -3.37 18.96 11.43
C GLU A 158 -4.33 20.04 11.94
N ARG A 159 -4.01 20.66 13.08
CA ARG A 159 -4.81 21.76 13.66
C ARG A 159 -4.55 23.11 13.03
N VAL A 160 -3.43 23.30 12.37
CA VAL A 160 -3.01 24.55 11.72
C VAL A 160 -3.56 24.68 10.30
N GLU A 161 -4.16 23.61 9.76
CA GLU A 161 -4.86 23.62 8.47
C GLU A 161 -6.38 23.83 8.70
N PRO A 162 -6.83 25.08 8.97
CA PRO A 162 -8.25 25.37 8.99
C PRO A 162 -8.73 25.50 7.55
N ALA A 163 -9.69 24.66 7.17
CA ALA A 163 -10.66 24.84 6.09
C ALA A 163 -10.30 25.93 5.05
N ARG A 164 -9.71 25.52 3.96
CA ARG A 164 -9.79 26.23 2.70
C ARG A 164 -10.78 25.55 1.78
#